data_6a2eea14cb53d7c766e9445183715e99
#
_entry.id   6a2eea14cb53d7c766e9445183715e99
#
_cell.length_a   1.000
_cell.length_b   1.000
_cell.length_c   1.000
_cell.angle_alpha   90.00
_cell.angle_beta   90.00
_cell.angle_gamma   90.00
#
_symmetry.space_group_name_H-M   'P 1'
#
loop_
_entity.id
_entity.type
_entity.pdbx_description
1 polymer ?
#
loop_
_entity_poly.entity_id
_entity_poly.type
_entity_poly.pdbx_seq_one_letter_code
_entity_poly.pdbx_strand_id
1 'polypeptide(L)'
;MRISIIGPGYTQIPPVGWGAVEILIWDMSQALKQLGHEVQIINTVNPNEMIANINQFSPDFVHIQYDDYVVLYPYIQYPCAVTSHFGYIEQLHRDGGYKQRVFDQFASIKPNVFGLSEGILDVYKNLAGIPEENLFLTPNGVNLDTFRKTLDPKHGDRSIYLAKIDHRKRQWLFQRISSLYFAGNIDPSSQGRFDETSKNYLGEWSKKQLHQELTDYGNLVLLSDGEAHPLVCMEALSAGLGVVVTEWGKANLDLSRDYITVIPEWRINDTDYVEKSIIANREVSLQNRKNILEYSKDFDWKKVISKYHLPYMQKIINGRSI
;
A
#
# COMPACT_ATOMS: atom_id res chain seq x y z
N MET A 1 -25.07 1.33 -2.25
CA MET A 1 -24.76 -0.08 -2.53
C MET A 1 -24.46 -0.80 -1.22
N ARG A 2 -24.71 -2.10 -1.22
CA ARG A 2 -24.29 -3.04 -0.16
C ARG A 2 -22.99 -3.70 -0.64
N ILE A 3 -21.92 -3.58 0.11
CA ILE A 3 -20.59 -4.02 -0.31
C ILE A 3 -20.01 -4.97 0.75
N SER A 4 -19.62 -6.17 0.35
CA SER A 4 -18.85 -7.10 1.19
C SER A 4 -17.36 -6.99 0.85
N ILE A 5 -16.51 -6.79 1.87
CA ILE A 5 -15.06 -6.79 1.73
C ILE A 5 -14.51 -8.02 2.45
N ILE A 6 -13.76 -8.85 1.73
CA ILE A 6 -13.13 -10.06 2.29
C ILE A 6 -11.67 -9.73 2.63
N GLY A 7 -11.33 -9.84 3.91
CA GLY A 7 -9.98 -9.64 4.44
C GLY A 7 -9.20 -10.96 4.58
N PRO A 8 -7.91 -10.89 5.00
CA PRO A 8 -7.03 -12.06 5.12
C PRO A 8 -7.47 -13.10 6.15
N GLY A 9 -8.17 -12.69 7.21
CA GLY A 9 -8.66 -13.59 8.25
C GLY A 9 -7.68 -13.94 9.37
N TYR A 10 -6.43 -13.50 9.29
CA TYR A 10 -5.38 -13.85 10.26
C TYR A 10 -5.28 -12.86 11.42
N THR A 11 -5.56 -11.60 11.18
CA THR A 11 -5.47 -10.50 12.14
C THR A 11 -6.79 -9.77 12.18
N GLN A 12 -7.21 -9.30 13.35
CA GLN A 12 -8.48 -8.54 13.46
C GLN A 12 -8.47 -7.26 12.62
N ILE A 13 -9.65 -6.81 12.20
CA ILE A 13 -9.86 -5.55 11.50
C ILE A 13 -10.79 -4.67 12.34
N PRO A 14 -10.37 -3.45 12.79
CA PRO A 14 -9.04 -2.86 12.60
C PRO A 14 -7.97 -3.60 13.41
N PRO A 15 -6.71 -3.61 12.96
CA PRO A 15 -5.62 -4.27 13.69
C PRO A 15 -5.23 -3.45 14.93
N VAL A 16 -4.81 -4.14 16.00
CA VAL A 16 -4.30 -3.48 17.23
C VAL A 16 -2.90 -2.90 17.02
N GLY A 17 -2.12 -3.50 16.12
CA GLY A 17 -0.75 -3.08 15.79
C GLY A 17 -0.57 -2.88 14.29
N TRP A 18 0.50 -3.43 13.75
CA TRP A 18 0.79 -3.44 12.32
C TRP A 18 -0.11 -4.43 11.58
N GLY A 19 -0.46 -4.09 10.35
CA GLY A 19 -1.33 -4.88 9.49
C GLY A 19 -1.76 -3.97 8.33
N ALA A 20 -0.91 -3.84 7.30
CA ALA A 20 -1.15 -2.86 6.22
C ALA A 20 -2.45 -3.12 5.47
N VAL A 21 -2.73 -4.38 5.14
CA VAL A 21 -3.96 -4.76 4.42
C VAL A 21 -5.19 -4.56 5.29
N GLU A 22 -5.10 -4.92 6.58
CA GLU A 22 -6.20 -4.75 7.54
C GLU A 22 -6.52 -3.27 7.79
N ILE A 23 -5.49 -2.40 7.81
CA ILE A 23 -5.66 -0.94 7.90
C ILE A 23 -6.38 -0.43 6.66
N LEU A 24 -5.91 -0.83 5.47
CA LEU A 24 -6.51 -0.43 4.19
C LEU A 24 -7.99 -0.83 4.11
N ILE A 25 -8.31 -2.07 4.50
CA ILE A 25 -9.70 -2.56 4.54
C ILE A 25 -10.55 -1.74 5.49
N TRP A 26 -10.03 -1.46 6.69
CA TRP A 26 -10.75 -0.67 7.68
C TRP A 26 -11.03 0.75 7.16
N ASP A 27 -9.98 1.47 6.74
CA ASP A 27 -10.10 2.86 6.28
C ASP A 27 -11.01 2.98 5.04
N MET A 28 -10.86 2.06 4.08
CA MET A 28 -11.75 1.96 2.93
C MET A 28 -13.20 1.73 3.36
N SER A 29 -13.45 0.83 4.32
CA SER A 29 -14.80 0.57 4.81
C SER A 29 -15.44 1.77 5.47
N GLN A 30 -14.67 2.55 6.26
CA GLN A 30 -15.18 3.76 6.89
C GLN A 30 -15.49 4.85 5.85
N ALA A 31 -14.62 5.01 4.85
CA ALA A 31 -14.84 5.98 3.77
C ALA A 31 -16.07 5.61 2.92
N LEU A 32 -16.27 4.33 2.58
CA LEU A 32 -17.47 3.84 1.90
C LEU A 32 -18.75 4.12 2.71
N LYS A 33 -18.72 3.88 4.03
CA LYS A 33 -19.86 4.21 4.92
C LYS A 33 -20.16 5.70 4.95
N GLN A 34 -19.12 6.54 4.99
CA GLN A 34 -19.28 8.01 4.93
C GLN A 34 -19.85 8.49 3.57
N LEU A 35 -19.63 7.73 2.50
CA LEU A 35 -20.21 7.96 1.18
C LEU A 35 -21.63 7.38 1.03
N GLY A 36 -22.22 6.86 2.12
CA GLY A 36 -23.61 6.39 2.15
C GLY A 36 -23.80 4.93 1.70
N HIS A 37 -22.73 4.11 1.71
CA HIS A 37 -22.82 2.68 1.39
C HIS A 37 -22.95 1.82 2.67
N GLU A 38 -23.64 0.71 2.57
CA GLU A 38 -23.68 -0.32 3.61
C GLU A 38 -22.50 -1.28 3.39
N VAL A 39 -21.64 -1.46 4.40
CA VAL A 39 -20.40 -2.24 4.26
C VAL A 39 -20.32 -3.31 5.32
N GLN A 40 -20.13 -4.56 4.87
CA GLN A 40 -19.76 -5.72 5.68
C GLN A 40 -18.27 -6.03 5.47
N ILE A 41 -17.53 -6.28 6.54
CA ILE A 41 -16.19 -6.87 6.49
C ILE A 41 -16.30 -8.33 6.90
N ILE A 42 -15.84 -9.23 6.03
CA ILE A 42 -15.72 -10.67 6.28
C ILE A 42 -14.25 -10.98 6.48
N ASN A 43 -13.89 -11.36 7.71
CA ASN A 43 -12.49 -11.55 8.08
C ASN A 43 -12.31 -12.88 8.81
N THR A 44 -12.34 -13.95 8.07
CA THR A 44 -12.19 -15.35 8.52
C THR A 44 -11.32 -16.11 7.52
N VAL A 45 -10.68 -17.18 7.94
CA VAL A 45 -9.92 -18.09 7.05
C VAL A 45 -10.77 -19.25 6.52
N ASN A 46 -12.03 -19.35 6.96
CA ASN A 46 -12.92 -20.44 6.57
C ASN A 46 -13.72 -20.08 5.30
N PRO A 47 -13.47 -20.73 4.14
CA PRO A 47 -14.16 -20.43 2.88
C PRO A 47 -15.70 -20.61 2.94
N ASN A 48 -16.18 -21.63 3.66
CA ASN A 48 -17.61 -21.89 3.79
C ASN A 48 -18.30 -20.75 4.57
N GLU A 49 -17.65 -20.27 5.64
CA GLU A 49 -18.13 -19.14 6.42
C GLU A 49 -18.11 -17.85 5.58
N MET A 50 -17.10 -17.63 4.75
CA MET A 50 -17.06 -16.49 3.82
C MET A 50 -18.28 -16.49 2.90
N ILE A 51 -18.54 -17.60 2.22
CA ILE A 51 -19.68 -17.73 1.29
C ILE A 51 -21.02 -17.60 2.02
N ALA A 52 -21.15 -18.21 3.21
CA ALA A 52 -22.38 -18.09 4.01
C ALA A 52 -22.65 -16.62 4.41
N ASN A 53 -21.62 -15.90 4.88
CA ASN A 53 -21.73 -14.49 5.26
C ASN A 53 -22.07 -13.59 4.05
N ILE A 54 -21.47 -13.84 2.88
CA ILE A 54 -21.81 -13.13 1.63
C ILE A 54 -23.29 -13.34 1.30
N ASN A 55 -23.77 -14.60 1.28
CA ASN A 55 -25.12 -14.91 0.92
C ASN A 55 -26.14 -14.35 1.93
N GLN A 56 -25.84 -14.38 3.22
CA GLN A 56 -26.69 -13.77 4.26
C GLN A 56 -26.80 -12.25 4.09
N PHE A 57 -25.70 -11.59 3.76
CA PHE A 57 -25.67 -10.14 3.56
C PHE A 57 -26.31 -9.74 2.23
N SER A 58 -26.27 -10.59 1.20
CA SER A 58 -26.78 -10.32 -0.16
C SER A 58 -26.27 -8.99 -0.72
N PRO A 59 -24.94 -8.85 -0.95
CA PRO A 59 -24.34 -7.60 -1.40
C PRO A 59 -24.63 -7.29 -2.88
N ASP A 60 -24.55 -6.03 -3.25
CA ASP A 60 -24.48 -5.59 -4.65
C ASP A 60 -23.10 -5.90 -5.27
N PHE A 61 -22.06 -5.90 -4.43
CA PHE A 61 -20.67 -6.11 -4.85
C PHE A 61 -19.83 -6.79 -3.77
N VAL A 62 -18.92 -7.70 -4.18
CA VAL A 62 -17.94 -8.35 -3.33
C VAL A 62 -16.54 -7.91 -3.73
N HIS A 63 -15.75 -7.42 -2.79
CA HIS A 63 -14.34 -7.06 -3.00
C HIS A 63 -13.44 -7.99 -2.20
N ILE A 64 -12.70 -8.86 -2.86
CA ILE A 64 -11.69 -9.74 -2.24
C ILE A 64 -10.38 -8.96 -2.14
N GLN A 65 -9.94 -8.66 -0.91
CA GLN A 65 -8.72 -7.90 -0.62
C GLN A 65 -7.53 -8.80 -0.23
N TYR A 66 -7.65 -10.10 -0.48
CA TYR A 66 -6.58 -11.05 -0.24
C TYR A 66 -6.55 -12.09 -1.38
N ASP A 67 -5.50 -12.07 -2.14
CA ASP A 67 -5.38 -12.77 -3.42
C ASP A 67 -5.36 -14.31 -3.32
N ASP A 68 -4.96 -14.91 -2.18
CA ASP A 68 -5.10 -16.34 -1.94
C ASP A 68 -6.57 -16.81 -2.07
N TYR A 69 -7.54 -15.90 -1.86
CA TYR A 69 -8.95 -16.19 -1.98
C TYR A 69 -9.53 -16.02 -3.40
N VAL A 70 -8.69 -15.78 -4.41
CA VAL A 70 -9.13 -15.78 -5.82
C VAL A 70 -9.82 -17.08 -6.21
N VAL A 71 -9.45 -18.19 -5.58
CA VAL A 71 -10.08 -19.52 -5.77
C VAL A 71 -11.57 -19.55 -5.42
N LEU A 72 -12.06 -18.60 -4.63
CA LEU A 72 -13.47 -18.47 -4.28
C LEU A 72 -14.28 -17.74 -5.35
N TYR A 73 -13.63 -17.03 -6.26
CA TYR A 73 -14.30 -16.19 -7.27
C TYR A 73 -15.38 -16.94 -8.07
N PRO A 74 -15.17 -18.20 -8.55
CA PRO A 74 -16.18 -18.94 -9.30
C PRO A 74 -17.41 -19.34 -8.47
N TYR A 75 -17.32 -19.33 -7.14
CA TYR A 75 -18.39 -19.72 -6.22
C TYR A 75 -19.20 -18.53 -5.70
N ILE A 76 -18.73 -17.30 -5.97
CA ILE A 76 -19.44 -16.06 -5.57
C ILE A 76 -20.44 -15.70 -6.65
N GLN A 77 -21.74 -15.71 -6.30
CA GLN A 77 -22.84 -15.43 -7.22
C GLN A 77 -23.07 -13.93 -7.47
N TYR A 78 -22.36 -13.06 -6.76
CA TYR A 78 -22.48 -11.61 -6.84
C TYR A 78 -21.37 -11.01 -7.72
N PRO A 79 -21.56 -9.79 -8.28
CA PRO A 79 -20.49 -9.02 -8.91
C PRO A 79 -19.28 -8.94 -7.98
N CYS A 80 -18.09 -9.27 -8.49
CA CYS A 80 -16.91 -9.44 -7.65
C CYS A 80 -15.63 -8.97 -8.36
N ALA A 81 -14.68 -8.45 -7.59
CA ALA A 81 -13.30 -8.20 -8.03
C ALA A 81 -12.31 -8.62 -6.95
N VAL A 82 -11.07 -8.86 -7.37
CA VAL A 82 -9.95 -9.29 -6.50
C VAL A 82 -8.83 -8.27 -6.56
N THR A 83 -8.28 -7.89 -5.40
CA THR A 83 -7.05 -7.10 -5.27
C THR A 83 -5.94 -7.98 -4.68
N SER A 84 -4.74 -7.90 -5.28
CA SER A 84 -3.52 -8.44 -4.69
C SER A 84 -2.68 -7.29 -4.09
N HIS A 85 -2.20 -7.52 -2.87
CA HIS A 85 -1.25 -6.65 -2.18
C HIS A 85 0.17 -7.22 -2.18
N PHE A 86 0.43 -8.24 -3.00
CA PHE A 86 1.74 -8.88 -3.07
C PHE A 86 2.80 -7.95 -3.66
N GLY A 87 3.86 -7.69 -2.91
CA GLY A 87 4.88 -6.68 -3.25
C GLY A 87 5.77 -7.03 -4.45
N TYR A 88 5.77 -8.28 -4.92
CA TYR A 88 6.58 -8.73 -6.05
C TYR A 88 5.77 -9.11 -7.30
N ILE A 89 4.54 -8.62 -7.45
CA ILE A 89 3.73 -8.90 -8.65
C ILE A 89 4.49 -8.54 -9.93
N GLU A 90 5.16 -7.37 -9.95
CA GLU A 90 5.96 -6.94 -11.12
C GLU A 90 7.30 -7.69 -11.25
N GLN A 91 7.60 -8.58 -10.31
CA GLN A 91 8.85 -9.34 -10.23
C GLN A 91 8.59 -10.81 -9.86
N LEU A 92 7.68 -11.48 -10.55
CA LEU A 92 7.24 -12.85 -10.24
C LEU A 92 8.37 -13.89 -10.14
N HIS A 93 9.55 -13.62 -10.74
CA HIS A 93 10.73 -14.47 -10.58
C HIS A 93 11.32 -14.46 -9.16
N ARG A 94 10.93 -13.48 -8.32
CA ARG A 94 11.37 -13.33 -6.91
C ARG A 94 10.29 -13.76 -5.92
N ASP A 95 9.32 -14.49 -6.36
CA ASP A 95 8.04 -14.67 -5.69
C ASP A 95 7.99 -15.76 -4.60
N GLY A 96 9.02 -16.56 -4.44
CA GLY A 96 9.03 -17.61 -3.44
C GLY A 96 7.92 -18.67 -3.60
N GLY A 97 7.41 -18.88 -4.83
CA GLY A 97 6.33 -19.83 -5.14
C GLY A 97 4.94 -19.20 -5.25
N TYR A 98 4.85 -17.85 -5.16
CA TYR A 98 3.59 -17.12 -5.34
C TYR A 98 2.97 -17.39 -6.73
N LYS A 99 3.79 -17.44 -7.77
CA LYS A 99 3.32 -17.66 -9.14
C LYS A 99 2.48 -18.92 -9.25
N GLN A 100 2.99 -20.07 -8.81
CA GLN A 100 2.31 -21.36 -8.91
C GLN A 100 1.12 -21.46 -7.94
N ARG A 101 1.24 -20.87 -6.77
CA ARG A 101 0.22 -20.97 -5.72
C ARG A 101 -0.98 -20.05 -5.97
N VAL A 102 -0.74 -18.81 -6.40
CA VAL A 102 -1.75 -17.76 -6.50
C VAL A 102 -1.92 -17.23 -7.93
N PHE A 103 -0.83 -16.79 -8.57
CA PHE A 103 -0.91 -16.11 -9.85
C PHE A 103 -1.47 -16.99 -10.98
N ASP A 104 -1.11 -18.27 -11.01
CA ASP A 104 -1.66 -19.22 -11.98
C ASP A 104 -3.17 -19.45 -11.81
N GLN A 105 -3.74 -19.20 -10.61
CA GLN A 105 -5.19 -19.21 -10.40
C GLN A 105 -5.86 -18.01 -11.07
N PHE A 106 -5.24 -16.83 -11.04
CA PHE A 106 -5.74 -15.67 -11.80
C PHE A 106 -5.76 -15.96 -13.30
N ALA A 107 -4.71 -16.59 -13.82
CA ALA A 107 -4.63 -16.98 -15.23
C ALA A 107 -5.70 -17.99 -15.64
N SER A 108 -6.08 -18.90 -14.74
CA SER A 108 -7.12 -19.91 -14.98
C SER A 108 -8.54 -19.35 -14.86
N ILE A 109 -8.79 -18.55 -13.79
CA ILE A 109 -10.13 -18.05 -13.44
C ILE A 109 -10.51 -16.81 -14.25
N LYS A 110 -9.51 -15.95 -14.57
CA LYS A 110 -9.67 -14.65 -15.25
C LYS A 110 -10.71 -13.75 -14.57
N PRO A 111 -10.53 -13.47 -13.25
CA PRO A 111 -11.46 -12.65 -12.50
C PRO A 111 -11.43 -11.19 -12.95
N ASN A 112 -12.36 -10.37 -12.47
CA ASN A 112 -12.16 -8.93 -12.45
C ASN A 112 -11.04 -8.61 -11.45
N VAL A 113 -10.02 -7.86 -11.89
CA VAL A 113 -8.87 -7.45 -11.07
C VAL A 113 -8.94 -5.97 -10.78
N PHE A 114 -8.92 -5.64 -9.50
CA PHE A 114 -8.68 -4.30 -9.00
C PHE A 114 -7.18 -4.15 -8.73
N GLY A 115 -6.46 -3.68 -9.76
CA GLY A 115 -5.00 -3.53 -9.71
C GLY A 115 -4.58 -2.22 -9.06
N LEU A 116 -3.57 -2.29 -8.22
CA LEU A 116 -3.10 -1.13 -7.44
C LEU A 116 -2.26 -0.14 -8.24
N SER A 117 -1.72 -0.56 -9.40
CA SER A 117 -0.94 0.26 -10.34
C SER A 117 -1.10 -0.23 -11.77
N GLU A 118 -0.77 0.60 -12.75
CA GLU A 118 -0.74 0.22 -14.16
C GLU A 118 0.25 -0.92 -14.39
N GLY A 119 1.44 -0.89 -13.76
CA GLY A 119 2.42 -1.97 -13.89
C GLY A 119 1.88 -3.33 -13.42
N ILE A 120 1.10 -3.36 -12.34
CA ILE A 120 0.42 -4.57 -11.86
C ILE A 120 -0.63 -5.04 -12.88
N LEU A 121 -1.43 -4.12 -13.45
CA LEU A 121 -2.41 -4.47 -14.49
C LEU A 121 -1.75 -5.03 -15.74
N ASP A 122 -0.62 -4.46 -16.16
CA ASP A 122 0.17 -4.96 -17.28
C ASP A 122 0.68 -6.39 -17.06
N VAL A 123 1.08 -6.74 -15.83
CA VAL A 123 1.46 -8.11 -15.48
C VAL A 123 0.28 -9.05 -15.61
N TYR A 124 -0.89 -8.71 -15.09
CA TYR A 124 -2.09 -9.55 -15.23
C TYR A 124 -2.53 -9.69 -16.68
N LYS A 125 -2.46 -8.62 -17.47
CA LYS A 125 -2.77 -8.63 -18.90
C LYS A 125 -1.81 -9.55 -19.68
N ASN A 126 -0.51 -9.30 -19.51
CA ASN A 126 0.51 -9.90 -20.39
C ASN A 126 0.93 -11.31 -19.95
N LEU A 127 0.94 -11.62 -18.65
CA LEU A 127 1.41 -12.92 -18.15
C LEU A 127 0.27 -13.85 -17.71
N ALA A 128 -0.84 -13.32 -17.16
CA ALA A 128 -2.00 -14.12 -16.82
C ALA A 128 -3.06 -14.18 -17.93
N GLY A 129 -2.94 -13.36 -18.98
CA GLY A 129 -3.88 -13.31 -20.09
C GLY A 129 -5.29 -12.88 -19.67
N ILE A 130 -5.40 -12.02 -18.65
CA ILE A 130 -6.69 -11.48 -18.23
C ILE A 130 -7.16 -10.45 -19.24
N PRO A 131 -8.42 -10.53 -19.72
CA PRO A 131 -8.99 -9.57 -20.66
C PRO A 131 -8.95 -8.14 -20.11
N GLU A 132 -8.72 -7.16 -20.99
CA GLU A 132 -8.59 -5.75 -20.61
C GLU A 132 -9.86 -5.19 -19.94
N GLU A 133 -11.02 -5.68 -20.37
CA GLU A 133 -12.32 -5.33 -19.78
C GLU A 133 -12.48 -5.78 -18.32
N ASN A 134 -11.65 -6.72 -17.85
CA ASN A 134 -11.63 -7.23 -16.47
C ASN A 134 -10.52 -6.55 -15.62
N LEU A 135 -9.78 -5.61 -16.18
CA LEU A 135 -8.67 -4.93 -15.50
C LEU A 135 -9.06 -3.49 -15.16
N PHE A 136 -8.93 -3.13 -13.88
CA PHE A 136 -9.36 -1.83 -13.37
C PHE A 136 -8.32 -1.25 -12.43
N LEU A 137 -7.85 -0.03 -12.71
CA LEU A 137 -6.92 0.68 -11.83
C LEU A 137 -7.66 1.18 -10.58
N THR A 138 -7.31 0.65 -9.43
CA THR A 138 -7.90 1.00 -8.13
C THR A 138 -6.82 1.23 -7.09
N PRO A 139 -6.17 2.39 -7.08
CA PRO A 139 -5.11 2.70 -6.12
C PRO A 139 -5.61 2.62 -4.67
N ASN A 140 -4.69 2.39 -3.73
CA ASN A 140 -4.98 2.59 -2.32
C ASN A 140 -5.15 4.08 -2.00
N GLY A 141 -5.90 4.36 -0.94
CA GLY A 141 -6.01 5.69 -0.34
C GLY A 141 -5.36 5.73 1.06
N VAL A 142 -5.44 6.90 1.67
CA VAL A 142 -5.02 7.15 3.05
C VAL A 142 -6.05 8.02 3.76
N ASN A 143 -6.17 7.87 5.08
CA ASN A 143 -7.00 8.75 5.90
C ASN A 143 -6.19 10.00 6.28
N LEU A 144 -6.46 11.12 5.60
CA LEU A 144 -5.73 12.38 5.77
C LEU A 144 -5.91 13.03 7.14
N ASP A 145 -7.01 12.73 7.85
CA ASP A 145 -7.39 13.39 9.10
C ASP A 145 -6.64 12.82 10.30
N THR A 146 -5.96 11.68 10.13
CA THR A 146 -5.25 11.02 11.22
C THR A 146 -3.88 11.64 11.52
N PHE A 147 -3.26 12.30 10.53
CA PHE A 147 -1.89 12.80 10.65
C PHE A 147 -1.85 14.24 11.19
N ARG A 148 -1.01 14.44 12.22
CA ARG A 148 -0.60 15.79 12.61
C ARG A 148 0.17 16.43 11.46
N LYS A 149 0.00 17.73 11.27
CA LYS A 149 0.63 18.50 10.20
C LYS A 149 1.38 19.68 10.82
N THR A 150 2.65 19.85 10.44
CA THR A 150 3.44 21.03 10.83
C THR A 150 4.25 21.56 9.67
N LEU A 151 4.43 22.87 9.61
CA LEU A 151 5.34 23.52 8.67
C LEU A 151 6.73 23.72 9.27
N ASP A 152 6.87 23.55 10.58
CA ASP A 152 8.13 23.69 11.34
C ASP A 152 8.41 22.36 12.07
N PRO A 153 9.10 21.40 11.42
CA PRO A 153 9.36 20.08 11.99
C PRO A 153 10.50 20.12 13.02
N LYS A 154 10.35 19.40 14.12
CA LYS A 154 11.36 19.32 15.20
C LYS A 154 12.69 18.69 14.74
N HIS A 155 12.62 17.79 13.77
CA HIS A 155 13.72 17.01 13.24
C HIS A 155 13.83 17.21 11.72
N GLY A 156 13.72 18.47 11.27
CA GLY A 156 13.82 18.80 9.84
C GLY A 156 15.15 18.42 9.20
N ASP A 157 16.21 18.33 10.00
CA ASP A 157 17.55 17.87 9.61
C ASP A 157 17.67 16.35 9.45
N ARG A 158 16.60 15.58 9.76
CA ARG A 158 16.56 14.11 9.73
C ARG A 158 15.59 13.59 8.70
N SER A 159 15.95 12.46 8.10
CA SER A 159 15.08 11.65 7.27
C SER A 159 14.60 10.44 8.05
N ILE A 160 13.42 9.91 7.72
CA ILE A 160 12.85 8.73 8.38
C ILE A 160 12.63 7.59 7.38
N TYR A 161 13.07 6.38 7.73
CA TYR A 161 12.74 5.15 7.05
C TYR A 161 11.77 4.36 7.93
N LEU A 162 10.49 4.47 7.64
CA LEU A 162 9.41 3.89 8.43
C LEU A 162 8.85 2.66 7.72
N ALA A 163 9.24 1.48 8.16
CA ALA A 163 8.77 0.20 7.62
C ALA A 163 9.22 -0.96 8.53
N LYS A 164 8.55 -2.11 8.42
CA LYS A 164 9.08 -3.37 8.95
C LYS A 164 10.52 -3.55 8.45
N ILE A 165 11.43 -3.91 9.33
CA ILE A 165 12.84 -4.13 8.99
C ILE A 165 12.99 -5.56 8.50
N ASP A 166 13.07 -5.73 7.19
CA ASP A 166 13.18 -7.02 6.53
C ASP A 166 14.08 -6.95 5.29
N HIS A 167 14.37 -8.11 4.69
CA HIS A 167 15.26 -8.19 3.53
C HIS A 167 14.75 -7.39 2.33
N ARG A 168 13.45 -7.30 2.13
CA ARG A 168 12.82 -6.55 1.03
C ARG A 168 12.99 -5.05 1.18
N LYS A 169 12.97 -4.55 2.42
CA LYS A 169 13.12 -3.11 2.72
C LYS A 169 14.57 -2.66 2.80
N ARG A 170 15.54 -3.55 2.92
CA ARG A 170 17.00 -3.29 2.78
C ARG A 170 17.59 -2.21 3.71
N GLN A 171 16.97 -1.93 4.87
CA GLN A 171 17.39 -0.84 5.77
C GLN A 171 18.85 -0.95 6.22
N TRP A 172 19.37 -2.18 6.39
CA TRP A 172 20.77 -2.41 6.81
C TRP A 172 21.81 -1.81 5.85
N LEU A 173 21.49 -1.64 4.55
CA LEU A 173 22.40 -1.03 3.58
C LEU A 173 22.66 0.44 3.89
N PHE A 174 21.73 1.10 4.57
CA PHE A 174 21.69 2.55 4.74
C PHE A 174 21.88 3.00 6.19
N GLN A 175 22.12 2.09 7.15
CA GLN A 175 22.25 2.42 8.57
C GLN A 175 23.42 3.36 8.88
N ARG A 176 24.44 3.42 8.01
CA ARG A 176 25.60 4.31 8.17
C ARG A 176 25.29 5.77 7.83
N ILE A 177 24.16 6.06 7.19
CA ILE A 177 23.72 7.42 6.91
C ILE A 177 23.22 8.03 8.23
N SER A 178 24.04 8.93 8.80
CA SER A 178 23.83 9.46 10.15
C SER A 178 22.54 10.28 10.30
N SER A 179 22.08 10.91 9.21
CA SER A 179 20.84 11.71 9.19
C SER A 179 19.57 10.88 8.85
N LEU A 180 19.72 9.58 8.58
CA LEU A 180 18.60 8.67 8.31
C LEU A 180 18.27 7.85 9.55
N TYR A 181 17.06 8.00 10.04
CA TYR A 181 16.51 7.30 11.20
C TYR A 181 15.56 6.19 10.76
N PHE A 182 15.49 5.10 11.54
CA PHE A 182 14.72 3.91 11.21
C PHE A 182 13.69 3.63 12.30
N ALA A 183 12.45 3.41 11.88
CA ALA A 183 11.39 2.98 12.79
C ALA A 183 10.62 1.80 12.20
N GLY A 184 10.40 0.77 13.01
CA GLY A 184 9.67 -0.44 12.63
C GLY A 184 10.14 -1.66 13.40
N ASN A 185 9.29 -2.69 13.44
CA ASN A 185 9.64 -3.96 14.03
C ASN A 185 10.63 -4.74 13.15
N ILE A 186 11.50 -5.49 13.80
CA ILE A 186 12.53 -6.27 13.11
C ILE A 186 11.99 -7.68 12.81
N ASP A 187 12.01 -8.02 11.54
CA ASP A 187 11.67 -9.39 11.12
C ASP A 187 12.80 -10.35 11.53
N PRO A 188 12.47 -11.54 12.07
CA PRO A 188 13.47 -12.53 12.41
C PRO A 188 14.43 -12.89 11.27
N SER A 189 13.99 -12.79 10.01
CA SER A 189 14.83 -13.00 8.82
C SER A 189 15.93 -11.95 8.63
N SER A 190 15.85 -10.82 9.32
CA SER A 190 16.82 -9.72 9.28
C SER A 190 17.78 -9.69 10.47
N GLN A 191 17.66 -10.65 11.39
CA GLN A 191 18.56 -10.74 12.55
C GLN A 191 20.02 -10.84 12.12
N GLY A 192 20.87 -10.04 12.78
CA GLY A 192 22.32 -9.98 12.52
C GLY A 192 22.73 -9.15 11.29
N ARG A 193 21.78 -8.64 10.49
CA ARG A 193 22.09 -7.70 9.40
C ARG A 193 21.85 -6.25 9.79
N PHE A 194 20.80 -6.00 10.57
CA PHE A 194 20.45 -4.67 11.06
C PHE A 194 20.97 -4.51 12.49
N ASP A 195 21.69 -3.42 12.77
CA ASP A 195 22.21 -3.10 14.11
C ASP A 195 21.12 -2.44 14.95
N GLU A 196 20.52 -3.23 15.84
CA GLU A 196 19.45 -2.79 16.77
C GLU A 196 19.96 -1.82 17.84
N THR A 197 21.28 -1.75 18.05
CA THR A 197 21.91 -0.87 19.05
C THR A 197 22.27 0.50 18.49
N SER A 198 22.06 0.68 17.18
CA SER A 198 22.37 1.93 16.49
C SER A 198 21.52 3.09 16.99
N LYS A 199 22.15 4.24 17.20
CA LYS A 199 21.50 5.48 17.71
C LYS A 199 20.41 6.02 16.79
N ASN A 200 20.41 5.64 15.52
CA ASN A 200 19.38 6.03 14.56
C ASN A 200 18.24 5.00 14.42
N TYR A 201 18.24 3.94 15.19
CA TYR A 201 17.09 3.05 15.33
C TYR A 201 16.18 3.51 16.49
N LEU A 202 14.93 3.78 16.16
CA LEU A 202 13.93 4.35 17.07
C LEU A 202 12.99 3.29 17.67
N GLY A 203 13.22 2.02 17.34
CA GLY A 203 12.32 0.95 17.73
C GLY A 203 11.05 0.90 16.87
N GLU A 204 10.11 0.07 17.30
CA GLU A 204 8.81 -0.05 16.67
C GLU A 204 7.91 1.12 17.09
N TRP A 205 7.33 1.82 16.12
CA TRP A 205 6.37 2.88 16.38
C TRP A 205 4.95 2.32 16.47
N SER A 206 4.22 2.76 17.48
CA SER A 206 2.77 2.61 17.49
C SER A 206 2.11 3.50 16.43
N LYS A 207 0.87 3.16 16.02
CA LYS A 207 0.09 4.02 15.13
C LYS A 207 -0.07 5.44 15.65
N LYS A 208 -0.23 5.59 16.97
CA LYS A 208 -0.32 6.92 17.60
C LYS A 208 0.96 7.73 17.39
N GLN A 209 2.12 7.09 17.55
CA GLN A 209 3.41 7.75 17.27
C GLN A 209 3.53 8.11 15.78
N LEU A 210 3.24 7.17 14.87
CA LEU A 210 3.21 7.42 13.43
C LEU A 210 2.39 8.68 13.11
N HIS A 211 1.15 8.75 13.57
CA HIS A 211 0.25 9.87 13.28
C HIS A 211 0.70 11.20 13.89
N GLN A 212 1.39 11.18 15.02
CA GLN A 212 1.82 12.38 15.73
C GLN A 212 3.23 12.84 15.36
N GLU A 213 4.16 11.92 15.14
CA GLU A 213 5.59 12.24 15.05
C GLU A 213 6.14 12.26 13.62
N LEU A 214 5.47 11.57 12.64
CA LEU A 214 5.95 11.50 11.26
C LEU A 214 6.23 12.89 10.66
N THR A 215 5.33 13.85 10.87
CA THR A 215 5.46 15.22 10.37
C THR A 215 6.67 15.98 10.94
N ASP A 216 7.31 15.48 11.99
CA ASP A 216 8.49 16.12 12.60
C ASP A 216 9.81 15.86 11.83
N TYR A 217 9.81 15.00 10.83
CA TYR A 217 10.97 14.70 9.98
C TYR A 217 10.98 15.52 8.69
N GLY A 218 12.14 15.58 8.05
CA GLY A 218 12.31 16.35 6.83
C GLY A 218 11.72 15.68 5.58
N ASN A 219 11.91 14.35 5.44
CA ASN A 219 11.37 13.52 4.36
C ASN A 219 11.30 12.05 4.76
N LEU A 220 10.54 11.26 3.98
CA LEU A 220 10.49 9.80 4.09
C LEU A 220 11.45 9.14 3.09
N VAL A 221 12.03 8.02 3.51
CA VAL A 221 12.84 7.15 2.65
C VAL A 221 12.22 5.75 2.63
N LEU A 222 12.02 5.18 1.42
CA LEU A 222 11.55 3.81 1.21
C LEU A 222 12.31 3.18 0.04
N LEU A 223 13.43 2.51 0.32
CA LEU A 223 14.33 1.93 -0.69
C LEU A 223 14.14 0.41 -0.83
N SER A 224 12.89 -0.04 -0.80
CA SER A 224 12.52 -1.44 -0.96
C SER A 224 12.77 -1.94 -2.38
N ASP A 225 12.93 -3.26 -2.50
CA ASP A 225 13.14 -3.94 -3.78
C ASP A 225 11.88 -4.59 -4.35
N GLY A 226 10.73 -4.25 -3.78
CA GLY A 226 9.42 -4.68 -4.25
C GLY A 226 8.30 -4.05 -3.42
N GLU A 227 7.32 -3.45 -4.08
CA GLU A 227 6.11 -2.86 -3.49
C GLU A 227 4.95 -3.03 -4.47
N ALA A 228 3.74 -3.19 -3.95
CA ALA A 228 2.54 -3.11 -4.79
C ALA A 228 2.06 -1.65 -4.90
N HIS A 229 1.74 -1.03 -3.77
CA HIS A 229 1.43 0.40 -3.65
C HIS A 229 1.68 0.80 -2.18
N PRO A 230 2.86 1.37 -1.87
CA PRO A 230 3.31 1.53 -0.50
C PRO A 230 2.50 2.58 0.27
N LEU A 231 1.70 2.14 1.23
CA LEU A 231 0.87 3.00 2.08
C LEU A 231 1.70 4.10 2.77
N VAL A 232 2.91 3.76 3.26
CA VAL A 232 3.77 4.69 3.99
C VAL A 232 4.18 5.93 3.17
N CYS A 233 4.21 5.84 1.83
CA CYS A 233 4.47 7.01 0.99
C CYS A 233 3.29 7.98 1.02
N MET A 234 2.06 7.48 0.96
CA MET A 234 0.85 8.31 1.08
C MET A 234 0.71 8.89 2.48
N GLU A 235 1.05 8.12 3.51
CA GLU A 235 1.11 8.58 4.90
C GLU A 235 2.11 9.72 5.07
N ALA A 236 3.30 9.60 4.48
CA ALA A 236 4.33 10.64 4.52
C ALA A 236 3.86 11.92 3.82
N LEU A 237 3.30 11.82 2.62
CA LEU A 237 2.74 12.95 1.90
C LEU A 237 1.62 13.63 2.71
N SER A 238 0.78 12.83 3.40
CA SER A 238 -0.28 13.34 4.28
C SER A 238 0.23 14.06 5.53
N ALA A 239 1.45 13.71 5.97
CA ALA A 239 2.17 14.40 7.05
C ALA A 239 3.02 15.59 6.55
N GLY A 240 3.02 15.88 5.24
CA GLY A 240 3.75 16.98 4.62
C GLY A 240 5.21 16.66 4.27
N LEU A 241 5.58 15.38 4.16
CA LEU A 241 6.92 14.94 3.82
C LEU A 241 7.04 14.62 2.34
N GLY A 242 8.12 15.07 1.69
CA GLY A 242 8.56 14.51 0.42
C GLY A 242 9.07 13.08 0.59
N VAL A 243 9.22 12.36 -0.51
CA VAL A 243 9.55 10.93 -0.48
C VAL A 243 10.75 10.61 -1.38
N VAL A 244 11.62 9.71 -0.90
CA VAL A 244 12.69 9.07 -1.68
C VAL A 244 12.36 7.59 -1.79
N VAL A 245 12.14 7.12 -3.01
CA VAL A 245 11.71 5.74 -3.28
C VAL A 245 12.62 5.08 -4.31
N THR A 246 12.56 3.76 -4.45
CA THR A 246 13.08 3.06 -5.62
C THR A 246 12.08 3.05 -6.76
N GLU A 247 12.50 2.53 -7.92
CA GLU A 247 11.59 2.29 -9.05
C GLU A 247 10.39 1.41 -8.68
N TRP A 248 10.52 0.56 -7.68
CA TRP A 248 9.46 -0.34 -7.18
C TRP A 248 8.48 0.33 -6.21
N GLY A 249 8.91 1.43 -5.59
CA GLY A 249 8.07 2.17 -4.63
C GLY A 249 7.33 3.37 -5.20
N LYS A 250 7.46 3.65 -6.51
CA LYS A 250 6.94 4.87 -7.15
C LYS A 250 5.50 4.81 -7.62
N ALA A 251 4.82 3.67 -7.47
CA ALA A 251 3.48 3.45 -8.00
C ALA A 251 2.52 4.61 -7.65
N ASN A 252 1.83 5.12 -8.67
CA ASN A 252 0.85 6.22 -8.60
C ASN A 252 1.37 7.57 -8.06
N LEU A 253 2.68 7.75 -7.91
CA LEU A 253 3.27 9.04 -7.55
C LEU A 253 3.47 9.91 -8.80
N ASP A 254 3.19 11.20 -8.68
CA ASP A 254 3.47 12.20 -9.73
C ASP A 254 4.96 12.57 -9.72
N LEU A 255 5.73 11.89 -10.56
CA LEU A 255 7.19 12.04 -10.64
C LEU A 255 7.65 13.42 -11.19
N SER A 256 6.74 14.27 -11.62
CA SER A 256 7.06 15.64 -11.98
C SER A 256 7.25 16.56 -10.77
N ARG A 257 6.94 16.07 -9.55
CA ARG A 257 7.07 16.82 -8.30
C ARG A 257 8.51 16.75 -7.78
N ASP A 258 9.14 17.88 -7.55
CA ASP A 258 10.55 17.96 -7.10
C ASP A 258 10.80 17.29 -5.73
N TYR A 259 9.77 17.16 -4.90
CA TYR A 259 9.83 16.49 -3.60
C TYR A 259 9.58 14.97 -3.67
N ILE A 260 9.52 14.39 -4.87
CA ILE A 260 9.49 12.94 -5.12
C ILE A 260 10.76 12.56 -5.86
N THR A 261 11.64 11.81 -5.20
CA THR A 261 12.91 11.36 -5.75
C THR A 261 12.91 9.86 -5.96
N VAL A 262 13.23 9.40 -7.17
CA VAL A 262 13.36 7.97 -7.48
C VAL A 262 14.84 7.60 -7.58
N ILE A 263 15.27 6.63 -6.78
CA ILE A 263 16.61 6.03 -6.84
C ILE A 263 16.57 4.88 -7.84
N PRO A 264 17.35 4.95 -8.93
CA PRO A 264 17.46 3.84 -9.87
C PRO A 264 18.04 2.58 -9.20
N GLU A 265 17.48 1.41 -9.49
CA GLU A 265 17.88 0.16 -8.82
C GLU A 265 19.38 -0.16 -9.02
N TRP A 266 19.95 0.16 -10.16
CA TRP A 266 21.36 -0.05 -10.44
C TRP A 266 22.31 0.84 -9.60
N ARG A 267 21.78 1.90 -8.95
CA ARG A 267 22.53 2.78 -8.04
C ARG A 267 22.27 2.52 -6.56
N ILE A 268 21.45 1.55 -6.23
CA ILE A 268 21.03 1.33 -4.85
C ILE A 268 22.19 1.01 -3.89
N ASN A 269 23.27 0.42 -4.41
CA ASN A 269 24.49 0.10 -3.64
C ASN A 269 25.52 1.25 -3.60
N ASP A 270 25.29 2.34 -4.31
CA ASP A 270 26.08 3.55 -4.26
C ASP A 270 25.60 4.44 -3.08
N THR A 271 26.08 4.12 -1.89
CA THR A 271 25.62 4.76 -0.64
C THR A 271 25.81 6.28 -0.65
N ASP A 272 26.88 6.77 -1.26
CA ASP A 272 27.14 8.22 -1.35
C ASP A 272 26.12 8.92 -2.24
N TYR A 273 25.75 8.30 -3.36
CA TYR A 273 24.69 8.80 -4.22
C TYR A 273 23.33 8.79 -3.51
N VAL A 274 23.01 7.69 -2.84
CA VAL A 274 21.76 7.56 -2.09
C VAL A 274 21.69 8.62 -0.99
N GLU A 275 22.74 8.80 -0.20
CA GLU A 275 22.80 9.81 0.87
C GLU A 275 22.59 11.22 0.32
N LYS A 276 23.30 11.60 -0.75
CA LYS A 276 23.16 12.90 -1.41
C LYS A 276 21.72 13.11 -1.92
N SER A 277 21.12 12.09 -2.50
CA SER A 277 19.74 12.15 -2.99
C SER A 277 18.72 12.33 -1.86
N ILE A 278 18.94 11.66 -0.72
CA ILE A 278 18.10 11.80 0.47
C ILE A 278 18.19 13.23 1.03
N ILE A 279 19.40 13.79 1.13
CA ILE A 279 19.63 15.14 1.65
C ILE A 279 18.98 16.17 0.71
N ALA A 280 19.23 16.08 -0.59
CA ALA A 280 18.64 17.00 -1.57
C ALA A 280 17.11 16.96 -1.55
N ASN A 281 16.51 15.78 -1.53
CA ASN A 281 15.04 15.63 -1.40
C ASN A 281 14.52 16.24 -0.10
N ARG A 282 15.23 16.09 1.02
CA ARG A 282 14.86 16.65 2.31
C ARG A 282 14.78 18.17 2.28
N GLU A 283 15.75 18.83 1.67
CA GLU A 283 15.76 20.29 1.50
C GLU A 283 14.53 20.76 0.69
N VAL A 284 14.26 20.10 -0.45
CA VAL A 284 13.10 20.40 -1.28
C VAL A 284 11.79 20.12 -0.53
N SER A 285 11.73 19.01 0.21
CA SER A 285 10.56 18.63 1.02
C SER A 285 10.22 19.73 2.04
N LEU A 286 11.21 20.22 2.79
CA LEU A 286 11.03 21.26 3.80
C LEU A 286 10.48 22.57 3.19
N GLN A 287 10.96 22.94 2.02
CA GLN A 287 10.50 24.14 1.30
C GLN A 287 9.08 23.98 0.72
N ASN A 288 8.64 22.76 0.47
CA ASN A 288 7.39 22.46 -0.25
C ASN A 288 6.28 21.88 0.63
N ARG A 289 6.37 21.89 1.96
CA ARG A 289 5.39 21.24 2.85
C ARG A 289 3.94 21.57 2.54
N LYS A 290 3.62 22.84 2.20
CA LYS A 290 2.25 23.24 1.82
C LYS A 290 1.79 22.57 0.53
N ASN A 291 2.68 22.51 -0.48
CA ASN A 291 2.38 21.88 -1.77
C ASN A 291 2.23 20.36 -1.63
N ILE A 292 3.04 19.74 -0.76
CA ILE A 292 2.96 18.32 -0.45
C ILE A 292 1.61 17.99 0.21
N LEU A 293 1.21 18.77 1.21
CA LEU A 293 -0.09 18.62 1.88
C LEU A 293 -1.26 18.83 0.90
N GLU A 294 -1.15 19.72 -0.06
CA GLU A 294 -2.17 19.89 -1.11
C GLU A 294 -2.23 18.68 -2.04
N TYR A 295 -1.08 18.22 -2.50
CA TYR A 295 -0.98 17.01 -3.34
C TYR A 295 -1.49 15.75 -2.62
N SER A 296 -1.26 15.62 -1.31
CA SER A 296 -1.73 14.47 -0.55
C SER A 296 -3.25 14.28 -0.59
N LYS A 297 -4.02 15.34 -0.87
CA LYS A 297 -5.48 15.27 -1.02
C LYS A 297 -5.93 14.37 -2.17
N ASP A 298 -5.05 14.10 -3.13
CA ASP A 298 -5.34 13.16 -4.23
C ASP A 298 -5.43 11.71 -3.75
N PHE A 299 -4.84 11.40 -2.60
CA PHE A 299 -4.84 10.09 -1.96
C PHE A 299 -5.94 9.92 -0.89
N ASP A 300 -6.79 10.93 -0.65
CA ASP A 300 -7.92 10.79 0.29
C ASP A 300 -8.82 9.63 -0.13
N TRP A 301 -9.13 8.73 0.82
CA TRP A 301 -9.95 7.56 0.54
C TRP A 301 -11.28 7.88 -0.13
N LYS A 302 -11.98 8.93 0.27
CA LYS A 302 -13.26 9.29 -0.36
C LYS A 302 -13.07 9.71 -1.82
N LYS A 303 -11.99 10.46 -2.10
CA LYS A 303 -11.64 10.85 -3.46
C LYS A 303 -11.25 9.64 -4.31
N VAL A 304 -10.39 8.77 -3.79
CA VAL A 304 -9.95 7.54 -4.45
C VAL A 304 -11.13 6.62 -4.73
N ILE A 305 -11.98 6.38 -3.74
CA ILE A 305 -13.18 5.54 -3.90
C ILE A 305 -14.12 6.12 -4.95
N SER A 306 -14.44 7.41 -4.86
CA SER A 306 -15.37 8.05 -5.80
C SER A 306 -14.84 8.10 -7.23
N LYS A 307 -13.52 8.25 -7.41
CA LYS A 307 -12.89 8.36 -8.73
C LYS A 307 -12.65 7.00 -9.39
N TYR A 308 -12.29 5.97 -8.61
CA TYR A 308 -11.83 4.69 -9.15
C TYR A 308 -12.74 3.53 -8.77
N HIS A 309 -12.96 3.27 -7.48
CA HIS A 309 -13.65 2.06 -7.03
C HIS A 309 -15.12 2.03 -7.41
N LEU A 310 -15.89 3.08 -7.07
CA LEU A 310 -17.33 3.10 -7.31
C LEU A 310 -17.71 3.02 -8.80
N PRO A 311 -17.06 3.75 -9.72
CA PRO A 311 -17.35 3.63 -11.16
C PRO A 311 -17.10 2.22 -11.70
N TYR A 312 -16.01 1.57 -11.25
CA TYR A 312 -15.69 0.21 -11.70
C TYR A 312 -16.59 -0.84 -11.07
N MET A 313 -16.94 -0.72 -9.77
CA MET A 313 -17.95 -1.56 -9.14
C MET A 313 -19.27 -1.49 -9.92
N GLN A 314 -19.73 -0.27 -10.25
CA GLN A 314 -20.96 -0.08 -11.01
C GLN A 314 -20.87 -0.64 -12.44
N LYS A 315 -19.74 -0.52 -13.12
CA LYS A 315 -19.51 -1.13 -14.45
C LYS A 315 -19.62 -2.65 -14.39
N ILE A 316 -19.03 -3.29 -13.37
CA ILE A 316 -19.06 -4.74 -13.19
C ILE A 316 -20.49 -5.21 -12.84
N ILE A 317 -21.20 -4.47 -12.00
CA ILE A 317 -22.62 -4.76 -11.65
C ILE A 317 -23.47 -4.73 -12.91
N ASN A 318 -23.38 -3.68 -13.70
CA ASN A 318 -24.17 -3.51 -14.92
C ASN A 318 -23.83 -4.55 -16.01
N GLY A 319 -22.56 -4.98 -16.11
CA GLY A 319 -22.12 -6.00 -17.07
C GLY A 319 -22.64 -7.41 -16.79
N ARG A 320 -23.12 -7.70 -15.56
CA ARG A 320 -23.82 -8.95 -15.21
C ARG A 320 -25.34 -8.90 -15.38
N SER A 321 -25.87 -7.73 -15.73
CA SER A 321 -27.34 -7.53 -15.86
C SER A 321 -27.88 -7.89 -17.26
N ILE A 322 -27.13 -8.69 -18.05
CA ILE A 322 -27.55 -9.14 -19.40
C ILE A 322 -27.65 -10.66 -19.41
#